data_6db913ddb01f7f8a54fd7873ef089395
#
_entry.id   6db913ddb01f7f8a54fd7873ef089395
#
_cell.length_a   1.000
_cell.length_b   1.000
_cell.length_c   1.000
_cell.angle_alpha   90.00
_cell.angle_beta   90.00
_cell.angle_gamma   90.00
#
_symmetry.space_group_name_H-M   'P 1'
#
loop_
_entity.id
_entity.type
_entity.pdbx_description
1 polymer ?
#
loop_
_entity_poly.entity_id
_entity_poly.type
_entity_poly.pdbx_seq_one_letter_code
_entity_poly.pdbx_strand_id
1 'polypeptide(L)'
;DINNLGKKDDKEALLEQYPILEEKVIYVLRDGVKDNLKKKLEEFFSEAGYTDEEYAVDKELYAQSGESDKPVFNVSIEYRLEGDDLVVTVPMSEIEYKDEYPIISLTILPYFGAGGTEEDGYMLVPEGGGSIIRFNNGKLAQNSYYSNVYGWDMAQGRDYLVHETRAYYGAYGIAKGDASYLCILEDGASYASVSADISGRTNSYNYVNANFTILHREQCDVADKYNGEMFMYEQQIPDENLVERFRFVDTGNYVDMANAYHDYLGEKYGEAFDKNTDETVPVAVEVIGAVDKVEQILGVPVSRPLALTTYEETQK
;
A
#
# COMPACT_ATOMS: atom_id res chain seq x y z
N ASP A 1 -31.22 14.46 -23.63
CA ASP A 1 -31.61 14.27 -25.02
C ASP A 1 -30.35 14.16 -25.87
N ILE A 2 -30.15 13.00 -26.47
CA ILE A 2 -28.97 12.66 -27.28
C ILE A 2 -28.80 13.61 -28.50
N ASN A 3 -29.87 14.25 -28.92
CA ASN A 3 -29.85 15.20 -30.06
C ASN A 3 -29.21 16.54 -29.67
N ASN A 4 -29.00 16.80 -28.39
CA ASN A 4 -28.38 18.01 -27.88
C ASN A 4 -26.86 17.85 -27.58
N LEU A 5 -26.28 16.66 -27.87
CA LEU A 5 -24.86 16.46 -27.77
C LEU A 5 -24.11 17.05 -28.95
N GLY A 6 -23.16 17.95 -28.67
CA GLY A 6 -22.48 18.75 -29.68
C GLY A 6 -21.41 18.03 -30.49
N LYS A 7 -20.97 16.84 -30.09
CA LYS A 7 -19.94 16.05 -30.78
C LYS A 7 -20.48 14.71 -31.23
N LYS A 8 -20.21 14.38 -32.50
CA LYS A 8 -20.68 13.15 -33.12
C LYS A 8 -20.11 11.90 -32.43
N ASP A 9 -18.83 11.91 -32.06
CA ASP A 9 -18.14 10.79 -31.44
C ASP A 9 -18.70 10.48 -30.02
N ASP A 10 -19.06 11.52 -29.26
CA ASP A 10 -19.70 11.37 -27.95
C ASP A 10 -21.12 10.77 -28.07
N LYS A 11 -21.81 11.08 -29.14
CA LYS A 11 -23.14 10.54 -29.46
C LYS A 11 -23.07 9.06 -29.81
N GLU A 12 -22.14 8.68 -30.69
CA GLU A 12 -21.94 7.28 -31.09
C GLU A 12 -21.56 6.41 -29.93
N ALA A 13 -20.62 6.86 -29.08
CA ALA A 13 -20.20 6.16 -27.86
C ALA A 13 -21.35 5.96 -26.87
N LEU A 14 -22.21 6.99 -26.69
CA LEU A 14 -23.37 6.88 -25.80
C LEU A 14 -24.45 5.96 -26.36
N LEU A 15 -24.67 5.92 -27.67
CA LEU A 15 -25.61 5.00 -28.31
C LEU A 15 -25.13 3.56 -28.29
N GLU A 16 -23.82 3.35 -28.42
CA GLU A 16 -23.21 2.03 -28.25
C GLU A 16 -23.39 1.51 -26.83
N GLN A 17 -23.18 2.38 -25.85
CA GLN A 17 -23.31 2.03 -24.42
C GLN A 17 -24.77 1.91 -23.96
N TYR A 18 -25.67 2.72 -24.54
CA TYR A 18 -27.07 2.80 -24.15
C TYR A 18 -27.98 2.86 -25.40
N PRO A 19 -28.24 1.74 -26.10
CA PRO A 19 -29.05 1.71 -27.33
C PRO A 19 -30.48 2.28 -27.17
N ILE A 20 -31.04 2.17 -25.96
CA ILE A 20 -32.38 2.71 -25.64
C ILE A 20 -32.50 4.23 -25.79
N LEU A 21 -31.37 4.95 -25.87
CA LEU A 21 -31.39 6.40 -26.15
C LEU A 21 -31.90 6.77 -27.53
N GLU A 22 -31.97 5.83 -28.45
CA GLU A 22 -32.63 6.04 -29.75
C GLU A 22 -34.15 6.14 -29.62
N GLU A 23 -34.73 5.42 -28.67
CA GLU A 23 -36.18 5.28 -28.51
C GLU A 23 -36.74 6.21 -27.43
N LYS A 24 -35.97 6.44 -26.39
CA LYS A 24 -36.40 7.17 -25.16
C LYS A 24 -35.37 8.16 -24.67
N VAL A 25 -35.83 9.25 -24.07
CA VAL A 25 -34.99 10.16 -23.31
C VAL A 25 -34.76 9.55 -21.92
N ILE A 26 -33.52 9.21 -21.61
CA ILE A 26 -33.12 8.74 -20.30
C ILE A 26 -32.05 9.68 -19.71
N TYR A 27 -31.98 9.73 -18.40
CA TYR A 27 -30.96 10.47 -17.68
C TYR A 27 -29.91 9.49 -17.17
N VAL A 28 -28.67 9.67 -17.61
CA VAL A 28 -27.55 8.84 -17.16
C VAL A 28 -26.71 9.62 -16.16
N LEU A 29 -26.52 9.04 -15.00
CA LEU A 29 -25.64 9.62 -13.98
C LEU A 29 -24.19 9.47 -14.47
N ARG A 30 -23.46 10.59 -14.58
CA ARG A 30 -22.05 10.58 -14.98
C ARG A 30 -21.18 9.98 -13.88
N ASP A 31 -20.10 9.32 -14.28
CA ASP A 31 -19.07 8.90 -13.33
C ASP A 31 -18.48 10.10 -12.60
N GLY A 32 -18.10 9.90 -11.34
CA GLY A 32 -17.51 10.95 -10.50
C GLY A 32 -18.48 11.96 -9.91
N VAL A 33 -19.80 11.70 -9.96
CA VAL A 33 -20.80 12.55 -9.27
C VAL A 33 -20.56 12.51 -7.77
N LYS A 34 -20.47 13.70 -7.17
CA LYS A 34 -20.23 13.86 -5.72
C LYS A 34 -21.41 13.31 -4.89
N ASP A 35 -21.10 12.73 -3.75
CA ASP A 35 -22.09 12.07 -2.88
C ASP A 35 -23.22 13.00 -2.40
N ASN A 36 -22.95 14.28 -2.23
CA ASN A 36 -24.00 15.25 -1.89
C ASN A 36 -25.03 15.43 -3.00
N LEU A 37 -24.64 15.28 -4.28
CA LEU A 37 -25.56 15.31 -5.41
C LEU A 37 -26.33 14.00 -5.53
N LYS A 38 -25.68 12.86 -5.27
CA LYS A 38 -26.35 11.54 -5.23
C LYS A 38 -27.47 11.53 -4.18
N LYS A 39 -27.19 12.03 -2.95
CA LYS A 39 -28.21 12.18 -1.90
C LYS A 39 -29.40 13.06 -2.31
N LYS A 40 -29.13 14.19 -2.96
CA LYS A 40 -30.22 15.05 -3.47
C LYS A 40 -31.05 14.38 -4.56
N LEU A 41 -30.43 13.57 -5.40
CA LEU A 41 -31.14 12.80 -6.41
C LEU A 41 -32.01 11.71 -5.76
N GLU A 42 -31.47 11.03 -4.74
CA GLU A 42 -32.21 10.02 -3.94
C GLU A 42 -33.43 10.64 -3.25
N GLU A 43 -33.27 11.82 -2.60
CA GLU A 43 -34.38 12.58 -2.02
C GLU A 43 -35.41 12.93 -3.11
N PHE A 44 -34.97 13.42 -4.26
CA PHE A 44 -35.85 13.78 -5.37
C PHE A 44 -36.64 12.59 -5.93
N PHE A 45 -36.01 11.44 -6.09
CA PHE A 45 -36.69 10.21 -6.54
C PHE A 45 -37.69 9.71 -5.50
N SER A 46 -37.33 9.77 -4.22
CA SER A 46 -38.23 9.44 -3.12
C SER A 46 -39.45 10.35 -3.06
N GLU A 47 -39.27 11.67 -3.19
CA GLU A 47 -40.37 12.65 -3.27
C GLU A 47 -41.25 12.45 -4.50
N ALA A 48 -40.67 12.00 -5.62
CA ALA A 48 -41.40 11.66 -6.84
C ALA A 48 -42.21 10.36 -6.73
N GLY A 49 -42.05 9.61 -5.61
CA GLY A 49 -42.77 8.37 -5.37
C GLY A 49 -42.16 7.17 -6.10
N TYR A 50 -40.89 7.26 -6.52
CA TYR A 50 -40.15 6.15 -7.11
C TYR A 50 -39.81 5.13 -6.03
N THR A 51 -40.24 3.88 -6.23
CA THR A 51 -40.18 2.82 -5.24
C THR A 51 -39.00 1.87 -5.45
N ASP A 52 -38.65 1.10 -4.41
CA ASP A 52 -37.59 0.07 -4.51
C ASP A 52 -37.96 -1.03 -5.51
N GLU A 53 -39.28 -1.32 -5.67
CA GLU A 53 -39.78 -2.28 -6.65
C GLU A 53 -39.59 -1.75 -8.08
N GLU A 54 -39.88 -0.48 -8.32
CA GLU A 54 -39.65 0.17 -9.63
C GLU A 54 -38.16 0.22 -9.95
N TYR A 55 -37.32 0.52 -8.95
CA TYR A 55 -35.86 0.47 -9.10
C TYR A 55 -35.36 -0.94 -9.46
N ALA A 56 -35.89 -1.99 -8.83
CA ALA A 56 -35.51 -3.37 -9.15
C ALA A 56 -35.88 -3.75 -10.57
N VAL A 57 -37.08 -3.34 -11.04
CA VAL A 57 -37.53 -3.57 -12.42
C VAL A 57 -36.67 -2.79 -13.42
N ASP A 58 -36.42 -1.53 -13.17
CA ASP A 58 -35.57 -0.70 -14.02
C ASP A 58 -34.13 -1.22 -14.06
N LYS A 59 -33.61 -1.67 -12.96
CA LYS A 59 -32.28 -2.29 -12.88
C LYS A 59 -32.21 -3.56 -13.74
N GLU A 60 -33.22 -4.40 -13.74
CA GLU A 60 -33.28 -5.61 -14.54
C GLU A 60 -33.43 -5.29 -16.03
N LEU A 61 -34.24 -4.28 -16.38
CA LEU A 61 -34.48 -3.86 -17.77
C LEU A 61 -33.32 -3.11 -18.42
N TYR A 62 -32.60 -2.30 -17.64
CA TYR A 62 -31.59 -1.37 -18.14
C TYR A 62 -30.17 -1.73 -17.76
N ALA A 63 -29.93 -2.67 -16.86
CA ALA A 63 -28.59 -3.17 -16.52
C ALA A 63 -27.97 -4.08 -17.61
N GLN A 64 -28.60 -4.23 -18.76
CA GLN A 64 -28.09 -5.03 -19.86
C GLN A 64 -26.92 -4.39 -20.62
N SER A 65 -26.57 -3.17 -20.33
CA SER A 65 -25.36 -2.56 -20.86
C SER A 65 -24.22 -2.76 -19.89
N GLY A 66 -23.50 -3.87 -20.08
CA GLY A 66 -22.21 -4.14 -19.50
C GLY A 66 -22.13 -3.92 -17.98
N GLU A 67 -21.99 -4.98 -17.21
CA GLU A 67 -21.31 -4.84 -15.92
C GLU A 67 -20.11 -3.96 -16.19
N SER A 68 -20.14 -2.72 -15.67
CA SER A 68 -18.94 -1.90 -15.78
C SER A 68 -17.86 -2.76 -15.16
N ASP A 69 -16.83 -3.04 -15.92
CA ASP A 69 -15.70 -3.85 -15.48
C ASP A 69 -14.99 -3.11 -14.35
N LYS A 70 -15.58 -3.21 -13.15
CA LYS A 70 -15.08 -2.54 -11.96
C LYS A 70 -13.96 -3.35 -11.35
N PRO A 71 -12.92 -2.70 -10.85
CA PRO A 71 -11.92 -3.38 -10.05
C PRO A 71 -12.60 -4.01 -8.83
N VAL A 72 -12.33 -5.28 -8.59
CA VAL A 72 -12.76 -6.02 -7.40
C VAL A 72 -11.55 -6.69 -6.81
N PHE A 73 -11.34 -6.48 -5.51
CA PHE A 73 -10.26 -7.07 -4.74
C PHE A 73 -10.87 -7.84 -3.58
N ASN A 74 -10.56 -9.14 -3.50
CA ASN A 74 -10.90 -9.96 -2.35
C ASN A 74 -9.62 -10.22 -1.55
N VAL A 75 -9.59 -9.78 -0.30
CA VAL A 75 -8.42 -9.91 0.58
C VAL A 75 -8.91 -10.41 1.93
N SER A 76 -8.42 -11.58 2.35
CA SER A 76 -8.68 -12.13 3.68
C SER A 76 -7.74 -11.51 4.71
N ILE A 77 -8.25 -11.21 5.89
CA ILE A 77 -7.46 -10.77 7.05
C ILE A 77 -7.78 -11.68 8.23
N GLU A 78 -6.75 -12.31 8.78
CA GLU A 78 -6.85 -13.17 9.94
C GLU A 78 -6.34 -12.45 11.20
N TYR A 79 -7.07 -12.60 12.30
CA TYR A 79 -6.69 -12.06 13.61
C TYR A 79 -6.51 -13.19 14.60
N ARG A 80 -5.36 -13.24 15.26
CA ARG A 80 -5.04 -14.25 16.26
C ARG A 80 -4.42 -13.61 17.50
N LEU A 81 -4.80 -14.08 18.67
CA LEU A 81 -4.14 -13.73 19.92
C LEU A 81 -3.12 -14.82 20.27
N GLU A 82 -1.89 -14.44 20.50
CA GLU A 82 -0.80 -15.30 20.97
C GLU A 82 -0.21 -14.74 22.25
N GLY A 83 -0.62 -15.31 23.40
CA GLY A 83 -0.35 -14.69 24.69
C GLY A 83 -1.01 -13.31 24.76
N ASP A 84 -0.21 -12.28 24.96
CA ASP A 84 -0.64 -10.89 25.02
C ASP A 84 -0.43 -10.14 23.67
N ASP A 85 0.06 -10.83 22.64
CA ASP A 85 0.27 -10.26 21.31
C ASP A 85 -0.97 -10.44 20.42
N LEU A 86 -1.27 -9.43 19.59
CA LEU A 86 -2.20 -9.54 18.49
C LEU A 86 -1.41 -9.78 17.19
N VAL A 87 -1.66 -10.91 16.54
CA VAL A 87 -1.07 -11.25 15.24
C VAL A 87 -2.11 -11.07 14.16
N VAL A 88 -1.78 -10.28 13.16
CA VAL A 88 -2.61 -10.00 12.00
C VAL A 88 -1.93 -10.54 10.76
N THR A 89 -2.62 -11.41 10.04
CA THR A 89 -2.07 -12.09 8.86
C THR A 89 -2.93 -11.80 7.63
N VAL A 90 -2.30 -11.51 6.52
CA VAL A 90 -2.93 -11.54 5.19
C VAL A 90 -2.31 -12.71 4.43
N PRO A 91 -3.09 -13.80 4.23
CA PRO A 91 -2.65 -14.92 3.40
C PRO A 91 -2.56 -14.49 1.94
N MET A 92 -1.35 -14.47 1.37
CA MET A 92 -1.16 -14.03 -0.02
C MET A 92 -1.86 -14.94 -1.02
N SER A 93 -1.97 -16.24 -0.72
CA SER A 93 -2.68 -17.22 -1.54
C SER A 93 -4.20 -17.00 -1.65
N GLU A 94 -4.77 -16.18 -0.77
CA GLU A 94 -6.20 -15.86 -0.75
C GLU A 94 -6.53 -14.48 -1.36
N ILE A 95 -5.52 -13.81 -1.91
CA ILE A 95 -5.74 -12.53 -2.60
C ILE A 95 -6.23 -12.82 -4.02
N GLU A 96 -7.42 -12.31 -4.32
CA GLU A 96 -8.01 -12.40 -5.65
C GLU A 96 -8.23 -11.00 -6.23
N TYR A 97 -7.84 -10.81 -7.47
CA TYR A 97 -8.07 -9.59 -8.23
C TYR A 97 -8.19 -9.93 -9.73
N LYS A 98 -8.67 -8.98 -10.51
CA LYS A 98 -8.74 -9.14 -11.98
C LYS A 98 -7.41 -8.72 -12.61
N ASP A 99 -6.94 -9.44 -13.61
CA ASP A 99 -5.67 -9.15 -14.31
C ASP A 99 -5.62 -7.73 -14.89
N GLU A 100 -6.79 -7.19 -15.31
CA GLU A 100 -6.92 -5.82 -15.81
C GLU A 100 -6.74 -4.76 -14.72
N TYR A 101 -6.87 -5.15 -13.45
CA TYR A 101 -6.75 -4.28 -12.27
C TYR A 101 -5.78 -4.88 -11.25
N PRO A 102 -4.47 -4.89 -11.53
CA PRO A 102 -3.50 -5.52 -10.65
C PRO A 102 -3.41 -4.81 -9.29
N ILE A 103 -3.26 -5.61 -8.23
CA ILE A 103 -3.03 -5.08 -6.88
C ILE A 103 -1.56 -4.67 -6.74
N ILE A 104 -1.29 -3.39 -6.49
CA ILE A 104 0.08 -2.86 -6.41
C ILE A 104 0.58 -2.86 -4.97
N SER A 105 -0.28 -2.46 -4.03
CA SER A 105 0.10 -2.33 -2.62
C SER A 105 -1.05 -2.60 -1.69
N LEU A 106 -0.73 -2.98 -0.46
CA LEU A 106 -1.67 -3.21 0.62
C LEU A 106 -1.14 -2.58 1.91
N THR A 107 -2.01 -1.90 2.65
CA THR A 107 -1.72 -1.40 4.00
C THR A 107 -2.64 -2.09 4.98
N ILE A 108 -2.06 -2.79 5.96
CA ILE A 108 -2.79 -3.50 7.00
C ILE A 108 -3.03 -2.50 8.14
N LEU A 109 -4.27 -2.41 8.63
CA LEU A 109 -4.69 -1.59 9.77
C LEU A 109 -4.06 -0.18 9.82
N PRO A 110 -4.22 0.66 8.77
CA PRO A 110 -3.42 1.89 8.57
C PRO A 110 -3.51 2.91 9.73
N TYR A 111 -4.55 2.84 10.55
CA TYR A 111 -4.78 3.76 11.68
C TYR A 111 -4.86 3.05 13.02
N PHE A 112 -4.30 1.83 13.14
CA PHE A 112 -4.30 1.12 14.42
C PHE A 112 -3.54 1.92 15.48
N GLY A 113 -4.22 2.22 16.59
CA GLY A 113 -3.66 3.03 17.69
C GLY A 113 -3.38 4.50 17.37
N ALA A 114 -3.79 5.01 16.21
CA ALA A 114 -3.55 6.39 15.82
C ALA A 114 -4.00 7.41 16.89
N GLY A 115 -3.25 8.51 17.02
CA GLY A 115 -3.57 9.61 17.94
C GLY A 115 -4.34 10.73 17.26
N GLY A 116 -5.25 11.36 17.97
CA GLY A 116 -6.00 12.54 17.52
C GLY A 116 -5.23 13.86 17.66
N THR A 117 -5.89 14.95 17.27
CA THR A 117 -5.33 16.31 17.27
C THR A 117 -4.99 16.86 18.65
N GLU A 118 -5.63 16.35 19.71
CA GLU A 118 -5.47 16.79 21.10
C GLU A 118 -4.76 15.75 21.99
N GLU A 119 -4.36 14.61 21.40
CA GLU A 119 -3.68 13.56 22.14
C GLU A 119 -2.17 13.79 22.20
N ASP A 120 -1.60 13.53 23.37
CA ASP A 120 -0.17 13.45 23.56
C ASP A 120 0.34 12.02 23.32
N GLY A 121 1.50 11.93 22.66
CA GLY A 121 2.10 10.66 22.34
C GLY A 121 3.21 10.80 21.31
N TYR A 122 3.66 9.66 20.82
CA TYR A 122 4.65 9.62 19.75
C TYR A 122 4.55 8.33 18.94
N MET A 123 5.07 8.40 17.74
CA MET A 123 5.32 7.26 16.86
C MET A 123 6.80 6.90 16.94
N LEU A 124 7.11 5.60 17.05
CA LEU A 124 8.44 5.04 16.88
C LEU A 124 8.57 4.57 15.42
N VAL A 125 9.62 5.00 14.74
CA VAL A 125 9.93 4.60 13.37
C VAL A 125 11.32 3.99 13.28
N PRO A 126 11.58 3.06 12.34
CA PRO A 126 12.83 2.28 12.29
C PRO A 126 14.02 3.05 11.67
N GLU A 127 14.02 4.36 11.71
CA GLU A 127 15.10 5.18 11.15
C GLU A 127 16.39 5.01 11.95
N GLY A 128 17.44 4.47 11.32
CA GLY A 128 18.69 4.13 11.99
C GLY A 128 18.48 3.10 13.10
N GLY A 129 18.85 3.46 14.33
CA GLY A 129 18.59 2.66 15.54
C GLY A 129 17.21 2.88 16.16
N GLY A 130 16.32 3.60 15.51
CA GLY A 130 15.00 4.00 15.98
C GLY A 130 14.90 5.51 16.22
N SER A 131 13.83 6.11 15.73
CA SER A 131 13.55 7.54 15.91
C SER A 131 12.12 7.78 16.38
N ILE A 132 11.92 8.91 17.06
CA ILE A 132 10.61 9.29 17.64
C ILE A 132 10.05 10.50 16.90
N ILE A 133 8.81 10.39 16.48
CA ILE A 133 8.01 11.49 15.95
C ILE A 133 6.89 11.80 16.94
N ARG A 134 6.98 12.96 17.62
CA ARG A 134 5.94 13.36 18.58
C ARG A 134 4.66 13.76 17.86
N PHE A 135 3.51 13.39 18.41
CA PHE A 135 2.21 13.83 17.95
C PHE A 135 2.12 15.35 17.92
N ASN A 136 1.34 15.89 17.00
CA ASN A 136 0.97 17.29 16.95
C ASN A 136 2.17 18.27 17.09
N ASN A 137 3.35 17.87 16.59
CA ASN A 137 4.59 18.64 16.75
C ASN A 137 4.66 19.92 15.90
N GLY A 138 3.63 20.23 15.10
CA GLY A 138 3.51 21.44 14.29
C GLY A 138 4.43 21.51 13.06
N LYS A 139 5.22 20.48 12.75
CA LYS A 139 6.17 20.47 11.62
C LYS A 139 5.48 20.13 10.30
N LEU A 140 4.38 20.78 9.99
CA LEU A 140 3.54 20.49 8.81
C LEU A 140 4.24 20.79 7.47
N ALA A 141 5.23 21.67 7.46
CA ALA A 141 5.99 22.02 6.26
C ALA A 141 7.07 20.95 5.89
N GLN A 142 7.40 20.05 6.81
CA GLN A 142 8.31 18.96 6.54
C GLN A 142 7.57 17.78 5.87
N ASN A 143 8.27 16.98 5.11
CA ASN A 143 7.67 15.76 4.55
C ASN A 143 7.28 14.78 5.66
N SER A 144 6.27 13.94 5.40
CA SER A 144 6.00 12.75 6.21
C SER A 144 7.21 11.82 6.21
N TYR A 145 7.32 10.99 7.23
CA TYR A 145 8.32 9.93 7.24
C TYR A 145 7.91 8.82 6.25
N TYR A 146 8.86 8.34 5.49
CA TYR A 146 8.74 7.18 4.62
C TYR A 146 10.10 6.50 4.50
N SER A 147 10.16 5.20 4.68
CA SER A 147 11.36 4.41 4.45
C SER A 147 11.02 2.99 4.03
N ASN A 148 11.68 2.49 3.00
CA ASN A 148 11.67 1.07 2.70
C ASN A 148 12.41 0.32 3.82
N VAL A 149 11.82 -0.78 4.29
CA VAL A 149 12.49 -1.66 5.24
C VAL A 149 13.68 -2.31 4.54
N TYR A 150 14.82 -2.34 5.21
CA TYR A 150 16.13 -2.74 4.68
C TYR A 150 16.72 -1.81 3.59
N GLY A 151 16.09 -0.65 3.35
CA GLY A 151 16.58 0.35 2.44
C GLY A 151 16.09 0.15 1.00
N TRP A 152 16.83 0.72 0.07
CA TRP A 152 16.52 0.68 -1.36
C TRP A 152 17.25 -0.50 -2.02
N ASP A 153 16.57 -1.19 -2.94
CA ASP A 153 17.21 -2.20 -3.77
C ASP A 153 18.19 -1.52 -4.75
N MET A 154 19.48 -1.81 -4.59
CA MET A 154 20.54 -1.24 -5.42
C MET A 154 20.48 -1.71 -6.87
N ALA A 155 19.73 -2.78 -7.17
CA ALA A 155 19.54 -3.30 -8.52
C ALA A 155 18.49 -2.53 -9.32
N GLN A 156 17.64 -1.77 -8.64
CA GLN A 156 16.58 -0.97 -9.27
C GLN A 156 17.05 0.44 -9.60
N GLY A 157 16.52 1.00 -10.70
CA GLY A 157 16.65 2.42 -11.01
C GLY A 157 15.95 3.24 -9.92
N ARG A 158 16.57 4.35 -9.53
CA ARG A 158 15.97 5.27 -8.56
C ARG A 158 16.03 6.70 -9.07
N ASP A 159 15.06 7.50 -8.65
CA ASP A 159 15.07 8.93 -8.92
C ASP A 159 16.26 9.62 -8.26
N TYR A 160 16.75 10.68 -8.92
CA TYR A 160 17.95 11.40 -8.54
C TYR A 160 17.91 12.06 -7.17
N LEU A 161 16.71 12.27 -6.60
CA LEU A 161 16.48 12.97 -5.33
C LEU A 161 15.83 12.02 -4.29
N VAL A 162 16.46 10.91 -4.01
CA VAL A 162 16.01 10.06 -2.91
C VAL A 162 16.65 10.54 -1.61
N HIS A 163 15.83 10.95 -0.65
CA HIS A 163 16.27 11.04 0.73
C HIS A 163 16.51 9.62 1.23
N GLU A 164 17.77 9.26 1.44
CA GLU A 164 18.12 7.95 1.97
C GLU A 164 17.66 7.86 3.43
N THR A 165 16.49 7.31 3.62
CA THR A 165 16.02 6.83 4.90
C THR A 165 16.64 5.46 5.14
N ARG A 166 16.97 5.15 6.42
CA ARG A 166 17.71 3.95 6.78
C ARG A 166 16.94 3.12 7.79
N ALA A 167 15.93 2.40 7.31
CA ALA A 167 15.22 1.42 8.11
C ALA A 167 15.93 0.07 8.03
N TYR A 168 16.66 -0.29 9.08
CA TYR A 168 17.43 -1.54 9.13
C TYR A 168 16.66 -2.72 9.72
N TYR A 169 15.44 -2.51 10.21
CA TYR A 169 14.62 -3.54 10.83
C TYR A 169 13.13 -3.26 10.60
N GLY A 170 12.34 -4.31 10.56
CA GLY A 170 10.91 -4.24 10.30
C GLY A 170 10.10 -4.11 11.59
N ALA A 171 10.20 -2.97 12.28
CA ALA A 171 9.34 -2.70 13.42
C ALA A 171 9.05 -1.20 13.57
N TYR A 172 7.84 -0.89 14.03
CA TYR A 172 7.38 0.46 14.32
C TYR A 172 6.42 0.44 15.51
N GLY A 173 6.00 1.58 16.03
CA GLY A 173 5.07 1.57 17.15
C GLY A 173 4.46 2.91 17.49
N ILE A 174 3.51 2.88 18.42
CA ILE A 174 2.84 4.05 18.97
C ILE A 174 2.83 3.97 20.49
N ALA A 175 3.09 5.10 21.15
CA ALA A 175 2.90 5.28 22.57
C ALA A 175 1.94 6.44 22.85
N LYS A 176 0.96 6.20 23.75
CA LYS A 176 -0.02 7.18 24.22
C LYS A 176 -0.21 7.04 25.72
N GLY A 177 0.08 8.10 26.49
CA GLY A 177 0.01 8.04 27.94
C GLY A 177 0.92 6.94 28.50
N ASP A 178 0.33 6.04 29.28
CA ASP A 178 1.04 4.94 29.95
C ASP A 178 0.96 3.61 29.16
N ALA A 179 0.55 3.63 27.92
CA ALA A 179 0.43 2.43 27.09
C ALA A 179 1.11 2.62 25.73
N SER A 180 1.70 1.56 25.23
CA SER A 180 2.29 1.53 23.90
C SER A 180 2.13 0.17 23.24
N TYR A 181 2.36 0.11 21.96
CA TYR A 181 2.61 -1.14 21.25
C TYR A 181 3.79 -1.01 20.31
N LEU A 182 4.45 -2.14 20.08
CA LEU A 182 5.40 -2.32 19.01
C LEU A 182 4.78 -3.27 17.98
N CYS A 183 4.69 -2.82 16.73
CA CYS A 183 4.37 -3.70 15.61
C CYS A 183 5.65 -4.25 15.01
N ILE A 184 5.73 -5.55 14.86
CA ILE A 184 6.85 -6.29 14.27
C ILE A 184 6.36 -6.92 12.98
N LEU A 185 7.04 -6.66 11.87
CA LEU A 185 6.78 -7.29 10.59
C LEU A 185 7.45 -8.66 10.58
N GLU A 186 6.69 -9.70 10.96
CA GLU A 186 7.22 -11.07 11.10
C GLU A 186 7.53 -11.71 9.77
N ASP A 187 6.61 -11.52 8.80
CA ASP A 187 6.75 -11.96 7.42
C ASP A 187 6.34 -10.82 6.48
N GLY A 188 6.89 -10.78 5.29
CA GLY A 188 6.65 -9.72 4.31
C GLY A 188 7.47 -8.44 4.53
N ALA A 189 8.39 -8.40 5.50
CA ALA A 189 9.18 -7.21 5.81
C ALA A 189 10.02 -6.72 4.61
N SER A 190 10.48 -7.61 3.74
CA SER A 190 11.25 -7.27 2.53
C SER A 190 10.41 -6.54 1.46
N TYR A 191 9.09 -6.64 1.52
CA TYR A 191 8.15 -5.95 0.64
C TYR A 191 7.59 -4.67 1.27
N ALA A 192 7.99 -4.37 2.53
CA ALA A 192 7.39 -3.33 3.32
C ALA A 192 8.13 -1.99 3.23
N SER A 193 7.35 -0.93 3.35
CA SER A 193 7.81 0.39 3.72
C SER A 193 7.06 0.86 4.97
N VAL A 194 7.72 1.63 5.82
CA VAL A 194 7.08 2.26 6.98
C VAL A 194 6.81 3.72 6.68
N SER A 195 5.56 4.13 6.91
CA SER A 195 5.10 5.52 6.76
C SER A 195 4.59 6.05 8.08
N ALA A 196 4.90 7.30 8.38
CA ALA A 196 4.33 7.99 9.54
C ALA A 196 4.03 9.45 9.21
N ASP A 197 2.91 9.95 9.71
CA ASP A 197 2.50 11.33 9.53
C ASP A 197 1.83 11.90 10.79
N ILE A 198 1.89 13.21 10.91
CA ILE A 198 1.27 13.95 12.00
C ILE A 198 -0.07 14.53 11.57
N SER A 199 -0.96 14.72 12.54
CA SER A 199 -2.26 15.32 12.29
C SER A 199 -2.14 16.72 11.69
N GLY A 200 -3.09 17.08 10.83
CA GLY A 200 -3.18 18.39 10.19
C GLY A 200 -2.42 18.53 8.89
N ARG A 201 -1.65 17.52 8.45
CA ARG A 201 -1.01 17.52 7.13
C ARG A 201 -1.95 16.99 6.04
N THR A 202 -2.31 15.74 6.11
CA THR A 202 -3.21 15.07 5.16
C THR A 202 -4.57 14.72 5.77
N ASN A 203 -4.59 14.42 7.05
CA ASN A 203 -5.80 14.08 7.82
C ASN A 203 -5.67 14.53 9.29
N SER A 204 -6.61 14.12 10.15
CA SER A 204 -6.66 14.51 11.57
C SER A 204 -5.99 13.53 12.51
N TYR A 205 -5.17 12.61 12.00
CA TYR A 205 -4.54 11.55 12.78
C TYR A 205 -3.01 11.65 12.77
N ASN A 206 -2.42 11.32 13.92
CA ASN A 206 -1.00 10.97 14.03
C ASN A 206 -0.91 9.46 13.90
N TYR A 207 -0.30 8.94 12.86
CA TYR A 207 -0.28 7.51 12.57
C TYR A 207 1.05 7.03 12.05
N VAL A 208 1.32 5.76 12.27
CA VAL A 208 2.40 5.00 11.65
C VAL A 208 1.85 3.65 11.22
N ASN A 209 2.26 3.19 10.06
CA ASN A 209 1.87 1.90 9.50
C ASN A 209 2.94 1.33 8.59
N ALA A 210 2.81 0.04 8.27
CA ALA A 210 3.52 -0.55 7.16
C ALA A 210 2.64 -0.56 5.91
N ASN A 211 3.26 -0.37 4.75
CA ASN A 211 2.65 -0.53 3.45
C ASN A 211 3.47 -1.56 2.67
N PHE A 212 2.81 -2.60 2.17
CA PHE A 212 3.43 -3.71 1.48
C PHE A 212 3.26 -3.55 -0.03
N THR A 213 4.35 -3.65 -0.77
CA THR A 213 4.33 -3.73 -2.23
C THR A 213 3.99 -5.15 -2.62
N ILE A 214 2.85 -5.36 -3.29
CA ILE A 214 2.37 -6.68 -3.72
C ILE A 214 2.86 -7.01 -5.11
N LEU A 215 2.71 -6.06 -6.04
CA LEU A 215 3.28 -6.16 -7.38
C LEU A 215 4.16 -4.95 -7.63
N HIS A 216 5.43 -5.21 -7.88
CA HIS A 216 6.32 -4.15 -8.34
C HIS A 216 5.94 -3.71 -9.75
N ARG A 217 6.00 -2.42 -9.99
CA ARG A 217 5.82 -1.84 -11.32
C ARG A 217 6.96 -0.91 -11.66
N GLU A 218 7.39 -0.95 -12.89
CA GLU A 218 8.38 -0.04 -13.42
C GLU A 218 7.79 0.76 -14.59
N GLN A 219 8.08 2.05 -14.65
CA GLN A 219 7.71 2.91 -15.75
C GLN A 219 8.81 2.87 -16.80
N CYS A 220 8.45 2.54 -18.03
CA CYS A 220 9.37 2.46 -19.15
C CYS A 220 8.92 3.34 -20.30
N ASP A 221 9.86 4.07 -20.90
CA ASP A 221 9.61 4.86 -22.09
C ASP A 221 9.50 3.94 -23.32
N VAL A 222 8.41 4.07 -24.08
CA VAL A 222 8.13 3.17 -25.22
C VAL A 222 8.97 3.47 -26.45
N ALA A 223 9.43 4.69 -26.67
CA ALA A 223 10.38 5.07 -27.73
C ALA A 223 10.82 6.54 -27.63
N ASP A 224 12.03 6.86 -28.15
CA ASP A 224 12.58 8.21 -28.23
C ASP A 224 11.74 9.24 -29.00
N LYS A 225 10.76 8.81 -29.78
CA LYS A 225 9.94 9.68 -30.66
C LYS A 225 8.51 9.90 -30.21
N TYR A 226 8.04 9.13 -29.27
CA TYR A 226 6.69 9.24 -28.71
C TYR A 226 6.82 9.31 -27.19
N ASN A 227 6.34 10.38 -26.59
CA ASN A 227 6.22 10.52 -25.13
C ASN A 227 5.14 9.54 -24.59
N GLY A 228 5.33 8.26 -24.86
CA GLY A 228 4.47 7.19 -24.38
C GLY A 228 5.14 6.52 -23.18
N GLU A 229 4.51 6.63 -22.02
CA GLU A 229 4.88 5.89 -20.82
C GLU A 229 4.13 4.56 -20.80
N MET A 230 4.83 3.48 -20.48
CA MET A 230 4.23 2.17 -20.27
C MET A 230 4.68 1.63 -18.92
N PHE A 231 3.74 1.05 -18.17
CA PHE A 231 4.07 0.36 -16.93
C PHE A 231 4.26 -1.13 -17.19
N MET A 232 5.37 -1.66 -16.71
CA MET A 232 5.60 -3.10 -16.61
C MET A 232 5.33 -3.53 -15.16
N TYR A 233 4.66 -4.66 -15.00
CA TYR A 233 4.32 -5.24 -13.70
C TYR A 233 5.00 -6.59 -13.55
N GLU A 234 5.34 -6.94 -12.33
CA GLU A 234 5.65 -8.31 -11.98
C GLU A 234 4.47 -9.23 -12.32
N GLN A 235 4.79 -10.45 -12.73
CA GLN A 235 3.76 -11.41 -13.19
C GLN A 235 3.14 -12.22 -12.05
N GLN A 236 3.77 -12.22 -10.88
CA GLN A 236 3.36 -13.04 -9.75
C GLN A 236 3.45 -12.23 -8.45
N ILE A 237 2.44 -12.37 -7.61
CA ILE A 237 2.50 -11.86 -6.24
C ILE A 237 3.44 -12.74 -5.41
N PRO A 238 4.04 -12.19 -4.32
CA PRO A 238 4.86 -12.98 -3.40
C PRO A 238 4.12 -14.18 -2.81
N ASP A 239 4.84 -15.29 -2.60
CA ASP A 239 4.29 -16.49 -1.92
C ASP A 239 4.27 -16.34 -0.38
N GLU A 240 5.06 -15.39 0.16
CA GLU A 240 5.18 -15.15 1.59
C GLU A 240 3.96 -14.36 2.10
N ASN A 241 3.34 -14.82 3.19
CA ASN A 241 2.24 -14.10 3.82
C ASN A 241 2.72 -12.75 4.40
N LEU A 242 1.79 -11.82 4.58
CA LEU A 242 2.08 -10.59 5.29
C LEU A 242 1.65 -10.77 6.75
N VAL A 243 2.58 -10.60 7.68
CA VAL A 243 2.31 -10.81 9.11
C VAL A 243 2.78 -9.63 9.95
N GLU A 244 1.84 -8.98 10.61
CA GLU A 244 2.06 -7.93 11.60
C GLU A 244 1.76 -8.45 13.00
N ARG A 245 2.77 -8.46 13.87
CA ARG A 245 2.62 -8.76 15.30
C ARG A 245 2.61 -7.49 16.11
N PHE A 246 1.52 -7.21 16.79
CA PHE A 246 1.37 -6.10 17.73
C PHE A 246 1.65 -6.60 19.15
N ARG A 247 2.81 -6.27 19.69
CA ARG A 247 3.20 -6.56 21.06
C ARG A 247 2.87 -5.35 21.94
N PHE A 248 1.97 -5.53 22.88
CA PHE A 248 1.53 -4.47 23.78
C PHE A 248 2.50 -4.33 24.96
N VAL A 249 2.76 -3.08 25.36
CA VAL A 249 3.67 -2.73 26.44
C VAL A 249 2.95 -1.80 27.41
N ASP A 250 2.88 -2.19 28.67
CA ASP A 250 2.15 -1.48 29.74
C ASP A 250 2.88 -0.21 30.22
N THR A 251 3.62 0.43 29.34
CA THR A 251 4.29 1.70 29.59
C THR A 251 4.30 2.55 28.31
N GLY A 252 4.32 3.87 28.48
CA GLY A 252 4.53 4.80 27.36
C GLY A 252 6.01 5.05 27.04
N ASN A 253 6.93 4.18 27.46
CA ASN A 253 8.36 4.41 27.37
C ASN A 253 8.96 3.66 26.16
N TYR A 254 9.64 4.36 25.28
CA TYR A 254 10.30 3.77 24.11
C TYR A 254 11.43 2.78 24.45
N VAL A 255 12.03 2.88 25.64
CA VAL A 255 13.05 1.91 26.09
C VAL A 255 12.40 0.54 26.34
N ASP A 256 11.21 0.53 26.91
CA ASP A 256 10.47 -0.72 27.16
C ASP A 256 9.97 -1.32 25.83
N MET A 257 9.59 -0.48 24.86
CA MET A 257 9.30 -0.95 23.49
C MET A 257 10.54 -1.58 22.84
N ALA A 258 11.72 -0.98 23.00
CA ALA A 258 12.98 -1.52 22.51
C ALA A 258 13.35 -2.85 23.20
N ASN A 259 13.12 -2.94 24.50
CA ASN A 259 13.32 -4.20 25.27
C ASN A 259 12.36 -5.29 24.77
N ALA A 260 11.09 -4.95 24.52
CA ALA A 260 10.11 -5.89 23.97
C ALA A 260 10.54 -6.43 22.60
N TYR A 261 11.17 -5.59 21.76
CA TYR A 261 11.74 -6.04 20.49
C TYR A 261 12.97 -6.94 20.70
N HIS A 262 13.84 -6.58 21.62
CA HIS A 262 15.01 -7.39 21.98
C HIS A 262 14.59 -8.78 22.47
N ASP A 263 13.60 -8.85 23.36
CA ASP A 263 13.07 -10.10 23.89
C ASP A 263 12.47 -10.96 22.77
N TYR A 264 11.68 -10.36 21.88
CA TYR A 264 11.15 -11.04 20.68
C TYR A 264 12.27 -11.64 19.81
N LEU A 265 13.35 -10.89 19.56
CA LEU A 265 14.48 -11.37 18.78
C LEU A 265 15.19 -12.54 19.48
N GLY A 266 15.34 -12.47 20.82
CA GLY A 266 15.86 -13.56 21.63
C GLY A 266 14.98 -14.80 21.58
N GLU A 267 13.66 -14.65 21.66
CA GLU A 267 12.69 -15.74 21.53
C GLU A 267 12.77 -16.40 20.13
N LYS A 268 12.87 -15.58 19.08
CA LYS A 268 12.84 -16.05 17.69
C LYS A 268 14.17 -16.65 17.22
N TYR A 269 15.29 -16.06 17.60
CA TYR A 269 16.61 -16.41 17.07
C TYR A 269 17.51 -17.13 18.08
N GLY A 270 17.12 -17.15 19.36
CA GLY A 270 17.82 -17.88 20.40
C GLY A 270 19.32 -17.56 20.47
N GLU A 271 20.15 -18.61 20.47
CA GLU A 271 21.62 -18.49 20.57
C GLU A 271 22.26 -17.65 19.44
N ALA A 272 21.62 -17.53 18.28
CA ALA A 272 22.11 -16.69 17.19
C ALA A 272 22.06 -15.19 17.54
N PHE A 273 21.25 -14.82 18.54
CA PHE A 273 21.11 -13.46 19.03
C PHE A 273 22.06 -13.16 20.22
N ASP A 274 22.73 -14.18 20.75
CA ASP A 274 23.67 -14.01 21.83
C ASP A 274 24.86 -13.13 21.40
N LYS A 275 25.33 -12.31 22.34
CA LYS A 275 26.48 -11.44 22.12
C LYS A 275 27.69 -12.27 21.68
N ASN A 276 28.12 -12.10 20.44
CA ASN A 276 29.42 -12.58 20.03
C ASN A 276 30.50 -11.72 20.71
N THR A 277 31.27 -12.33 21.62
CA THR A 277 32.37 -11.69 22.35
C THR A 277 33.70 -11.87 21.64
N ASP A 278 33.71 -12.39 20.41
CA ASP A 278 34.95 -12.54 19.65
C ASP A 278 35.58 -11.18 19.33
N GLU A 279 36.91 -11.13 19.37
CA GLU A 279 37.71 -9.92 19.13
C GLU A 279 37.65 -9.45 17.64
N THR A 280 36.86 -10.12 16.81
CA THR A 280 36.74 -9.80 15.39
C THR A 280 35.68 -8.72 15.14
N VAL A 281 36.00 -7.75 14.31
CA VAL A 281 35.05 -6.73 13.88
C VAL A 281 34.05 -7.35 12.90
N PRO A 282 32.72 -7.33 13.20
CA PRO A 282 31.72 -7.83 12.27
C PRO A 282 31.69 -6.95 11.01
N VAL A 283 31.64 -7.57 9.84
CA VAL A 283 31.53 -6.89 8.56
C VAL A 283 30.24 -7.35 7.90
N ALA A 284 29.35 -6.41 7.59
CA ALA A 284 28.21 -6.67 6.71
C ALA A 284 28.66 -6.47 5.26
N VAL A 285 28.38 -7.46 4.42
CA VAL A 285 28.70 -7.43 3.00
C VAL A 285 27.39 -7.58 2.22
N GLU A 286 27.11 -6.57 1.38
CA GLU A 286 26.03 -6.64 0.41
C GLU A 286 26.60 -7.00 -0.96
N VAL A 287 26.02 -8.00 -1.60
CA VAL A 287 26.44 -8.47 -2.91
C VAL A 287 25.28 -8.30 -3.90
N ILE A 288 25.53 -7.50 -4.96
CA ILE A 288 24.55 -7.34 -6.04
C ILE A 288 24.72 -8.51 -7.00
N GLY A 289 23.79 -9.47 -6.96
CA GLY A 289 23.83 -10.67 -7.81
C GLY A 289 23.43 -10.41 -9.24
N ALA A 290 22.38 -9.63 -9.46
CA ALA A 290 21.88 -9.27 -10.79
C ALA A 290 21.29 -7.87 -10.77
N VAL A 291 21.22 -7.25 -11.94
CA VAL A 291 20.56 -5.96 -12.19
C VAL A 291 19.61 -6.15 -13.36
N ASP A 292 18.41 -5.60 -13.28
CA ASP A 292 17.51 -5.58 -14.41
C ASP A 292 18.01 -4.61 -15.48
N LYS A 293 18.16 -5.13 -16.68
CA LYS A 293 18.48 -4.36 -17.86
C LYS A 293 17.28 -4.32 -18.78
N VAL A 294 16.74 -3.12 -19.00
CA VAL A 294 15.68 -2.92 -19.98
C VAL A 294 16.28 -2.77 -21.38
N GLU A 295 15.89 -3.66 -22.28
CA GLU A 295 16.27 -3.61 -23.69
C GLU A 295 15.00 -3.36 -24.51
N GLN A 296 15.10 -2.46 -25.52
CA GLN A 296 13.99 -2.23 -26.44
C GLN A 296 14.07 -3.20 -27.63
N ILE A 297 13.09 -4.06 -27.75
CA ILE A 297 12.94 -4.96 -28.91
C ILE A 297 11.76 -4.48 -29.74
N LEU A 298 12.04 -3.94 -30.92
CA LEU A 298 11.02 -3.36 -31.82
C LEU A 298 10.17 -2.25 -31.15
N GLY A 299 10.77 -1.49 -30.22
CA GLY A 299 10.09 -0.44 -29.49
C GLY A 299 9.30 -0.93 -28.26
N VAL A 300 9.35 -2.23 -27.93
CA VAL A 300 8.75 -2.79 -26.71
C VAL A 300 9.86 -2.98 -25.68
N PRO A 301 9.74 -2.40 -24.47
CA PRO A 301 10.71 -2.62 -23.40
C PRO A 301 10.62 -4.07 -22.92
N VAL A 302 11.75 -4.74 -22.83
CA VAL A 302 11.89 -6.11 -22.32
C VAL A 302 12.93 -6.07 -21.23
N SER A 303 12.55 -6.42 -19.99
CA SER A 303 13.49 -6.59 -18.91
C SER A 303 14.26 -7.91 -19.06
N ARG A 304 15.59 -7.83 -18.94
CA ARG A 304 16.47 -8.99 -18.91
C ARG A 304 17.44 -8.85 -17.75
N PRO A 305 17.49 -9.84 -16.85
CA PRO A 305 18.46 -9.79 -15.76
C PRO A 305 19.89 -9.85 -16.31
N LEU A 306 20.73 -8.93 -15.87
CA LEU A 306 22.17 -8.92 -16.11
C LEU A 306 22.87 -9.41 -14.84
N ALA A 307 23.41 -10.62 -14.87
CA ALA A 307 24.18 -11.14 -13.75
C ALA A 307 25.46 -10.31 -13.54
N LEU A 308 25.69 -9.86 -12.32
CA LEU A 308 26.89 -9.11 -11.91
C LEU A 308 27.82 -9.98 -11.08
N THR A 309 27.27 -10.73 -10.12
CA THR A 309 28.03 -11.61 -9.24
C THR A 309 27.36 -12.98 -9.25
N THR A 310 28.14 -14.00 -9.53
CA THR A 310 27.64 -15.38 -9.51
C THR A 310 27.65 -15.95 -8.09
N TYR A 311 26.84 -16.98 -7.86
CA TYR A 311 26.83 -17.71 -6.58
C TYR A 311 28.22 -18.25 -6.20
N GLU A 312 29.00 -18.74 -7.17
CA GLU A 312 30.36 -19.25 -6.98
C GLU A 312 31.34 -18.13 -6.58
N GLU A 313 31.16 -16.91 -7.10
CA GLU A 313 31.98 -15.75 -6.72
C GLU A 313 31.62 -15.24 -5.32
N THR A 314 30.34 -15.32 -4.94
CA THR A 314 29.87 -14.94 -3.60
C THR A 314 30.43 -15.88 -2.51
N GLN A 315 30.68 -17.14 -2.83
CA GLN A 315 31.21 -18.13 -1.88
C GLN A 315 32.75 -18.04 -1.68
N LYS A 316 33.46 -17.33 -2.50
CA LYS A 316 34.92 -17.10 -2.39
C LYS A 316 35.27 -15.91 -1.54
#